data_980aa34121fd4aa03a4446cb6e5bf78f
#
_entry.id   980aa34121fd4aa03a4446cb6e5bf78f
#
_cell.length_a   1.000
_cell.length_b   1.000
_cell.length_c   1.000
_cell.angle_alpha   90.00
_cell.angle_beta   90.00
_cell.angle_gamma   90.00
#
_symmetry.space_group_name_H-M   'P 1'
#
loop_
_entity.id
_entity.type
_entity.pdbx_description
1 polymer ?
#
loop_
_entity_poly.entity_id
_entity_poly.type
_entity_poly.pdbx_seq_one_letter_code
_entity_poly.pdbx_strand_id
1 'polypeptide(L)' 'MKNPFENEQLTFCVLVNDENQHSLWPEFIQVPAGWRRVFGPENRQACINYINENWADIKPKSLII' A
#
# COMPACT_ATOMS: atom_id res chain seq x y z
N MET A 1 4.90 5.12 -21.58
CA MET A 1 3.89 4.62 -20.91
C MET A 1 4.07 4.75 -19.46
N LYS A 2 3.08 5.03 -18.71
CA LYS A 2 3.23 5.23 -17.35
C LYS A 2 3.03 4.03 -16.55
N ASN A 3 3.78 3.92 -15.53
CA ASN A 3 3.63 2.85 -14.61
C ASN A 3 2.44 3.14 -13.75
N PRO A 4 1.57 2.23 -13.49
CA PRO A 4 0.40 2.49 -12.67
C PRO A 4 0.73 3.06 -11.30
N PHE A 5 1.87 2.69 -10.75
CA PHE A 5 2.20 3.19 -9.45
C PHE A 5 2.59 4.67 -9.49
N GLU A 6 2.83 5.20 -10.66
CA GLU A 6 3.19 6.58 -10.76
C GLU A 6 2.05 7.46 -11.21
N ASN A 7 0.91 6.89 -11.53
CA ASN A 7 -0.18 7.67 -12.03
C ASN A 7 -0.95 8.23 -10.88
N GLU A 8 -0.90 9.53 -10.67
CA GLU A 8 -1.55 10.11 -9.53
C GLU A 8 -3.05 10.16 -9.64
N GLN A 9 -3.60 9.83 -10.77
CA GLN A 9 -5.02 9.83 -10.89
C GLN A 9 -5.61 8.50 -10.52
N LEU A 10 -4.81 7.50 -10.28
CA LEU A 10 -5.34 6.22 -9.89
C LEU A 10 -5.47 6.16 -8.38
N THR A 11 -6.32 5.30 -7.91
CA THR A 11 -6.46 5.09 -6.50
C THR A 11 -5.74 3.82 -6.11
N PHE A 12 -5.32 3.77 -4.88
CA PHE A 12 -4.54 2.66 -4.36
C PHE A 12 -5.10 2.19 -3.04
N CYS A 13 -4.65 1.07 -2.59
CA CYS A 13 -5.04 0.54 -1.30
C CYS A 13 -3.80 0.14 -0.55
N VAL A 14 -3.93 -0.05 0.72
CA VAL A 14 -2.84 -0.57 1.53
C VAL A 14 -3.20 -1.99 1.91
N LEU A 15 -2.31 -2.91 1.66
CA LEU A 15 -2.51 -4.31 2.00
C LEU A 15 -1.56 -4.69 3.11
N VAL A 16 -1.99 -5.65 3.91
CA VAL A 16 -1.19 -6.12 5.02
C VAL A 16 -1.22 -7.64 4.99
N ASN A 17 -0.11 -8.26 5.34
CA ASN A 17 -0.06 -9.72 5.40
C ASN A 17 0.06 -10.16 6.84
N ASP A 18 0.23 -11.46 7.06
CA ASP A 18 0.26 -11.98 8.41
C ASP A 18 1.47 -11.53 9.19
N GLU A 19 2.49 -11.04 8.54
CA GLU A 19 3.66 -10.56 9.24
C GLU A 19 3.59 -9.07 9.46
N ASN A 20 2.43 -8.50 9.24
CA ASN A 20 2.20 -7.08 9.45
C ASN A 20 3.03 -6.23 8.49
N GLN A 21 3.38 -6.77 7.37
CA GLN A 21 4.04 -5.98 6.36
C GLN A 21 3.00 -5.23 5.57
N HIS A 22 3.30 -4.00 5.20
CA HIS A 22 2.35 -3.16 4.47
C HIS A 22 2.81 -2.98 3.04
N SER A 23 1.86 -2.87 2.12
CA SER A 23 2.20 -2.72 0.73
C SER A 23 1.24 -1.75 0.06
N LEU A 24 1.76 -0.96 -0.86
CA LEU A 24 0.93 -0.06 -1.64
C LEU A 24 0.46 -0.85 -2.85
N TRP A 25 -0.84 -0.85 -3.11
CA TRP A 25 -1.40 -1.72 -4.12
C TRP A 25 -2.42 -0.98 -4.96
N PRO A 26 -2.35 -1.06 -6.28
CA PRO A 26 -3.34 -0.41 -7.12
C PRO A 26 -4.72 -1.02 -6.88
N GLU A 27 -5.72 -0.16 -6.77
CA GLU A 27 -7.02 -0.65 -6.41
C GLU A 27 -7.59 -1.59 -7.45
N PHE A 28 -7.25 -1.40 -8.71
CA PHE A 28 -7.87 -2.20 -9.75
C PHE A 28 -7.24 -3.58 -9.89
N ILE A 29 -6.23 -3.91 -9.12
CA ILE A 29 -5.62 -5.23 -9.22
C ILE A 29 -6.10 -6.06 -8.05
N GLN A 30 -6.41 -7.31 -8.33
CA GLN A 30 -6.94 -8.18 -7.31
C GLN A 30 -5.94 -8.38 -6.19
N VAL A 31 -6.42 -8.43 -4.97
CA VAL A 31 -5.58 -8.62 -3.81
C VAL A 31 -5.01 -10.02 -3.83
N PRO A 32 -3.69 -10.15 -3.71
CA PRO A 32 -3.09 -11.48 -3.79
C PRO A 32 -3.35 -12.28 -2.52
N ALA A 33 -3.18 -13.59 -2.63
CA ALA A 33 -3.41 -14.46 -1.50
C ALA A 33 -2.44 -14.10 -0.39
N GLY A 34 -2.87 -14.19 0.81
CA GLY A 34 -2.02 -13.88 1.96
C GLY A 34 -2.04 -12.43 2.37
N TRP A 35 -2.70 -11.57 1.61
CA TRP A 35 -2.79 -10.17 1.92
C TRP A 35 -4.24 -9.75 2.09
N ARG A 36 -4.48 -8.69 2.85
CA ARG A 36 -5.82 -8.17 2.96
C ARG A 36 -5.77 -6.67 2.92
N ARG A 37 -6.83 -6.07 2.45
CA ARG A 37 -6.89 -4.64 2.33
C ARG A 37 -7.29 -4.03 3.68
N VAL A 38 -6.54 -3.07 4.14
CA VAL A 38 -6.85 -2.40 5.39
C VAL A 38 -7.12 -0.92 5.22
N PHE A 39 -6.85 -0.34 4.06
CA PHE A 39 -7.06 1.08 3.86
C PHE A 39 -7.26 1.35 2.37
N GLY A 40 -8.08 2.29 2.05
CA GLY A 40 -8.35 2.68 0.68
C GLY A 40 -9.65 2.12 0.18
N PRO A 41 -9.98 2.45 -1.05
CA PRO A 41 -9.14 3.11 -2.04
C PRO A 41 -8.96 4.59 -1.77
N GLU A 42 -7.75 5.07 -1.92
CA GLU A 42 -7.44 6.46 -1.74
C GLU A 42 -6.29 6.81 -2.67
N ASN A 43 -5.93 8.08 -2.75
CA ASN A 43 -4.85 8.43 -3.63
C ASN A 43 -3.54 7.88 -3.07
N ARG A 44 -2.51 7.91 -3.89
CA ARG A 44 -1.27 7.30 -3.53
C ARG A 44 -0.67 7.90 -2.28
N GLN A 45 -0.72 9.23 -2.15
CA GLN A 45 -0.10 9.89 -1.02
C GLN A 45 -0.82 9.52 0.29
N ALA A 46 -2.13 9.41 0.25
CA ALA A 46 -2.87 9.05 1.45
C ALA A 46 -2.51 7.63 1.88
N CYS A 47 -2.31 6.74 0.93
CA CYS A 47 -1.93 5.38 1.27
C CYS A 47 -0.53 5.33 1.86
N ILE A 48 0.39 6.14 1.31
CA ILE A 48 1.73 6.16 1.85
C ILE A 48 1.73 6.73 3.26
N ASN A 49 0.91 7.74 3.51
CA ASN A 49 0.83 8.30 4.84
C ASN A 49 0.27 7.26 5.83
N TYR A 50 -0.69 6.47 5.38
CA TYR A 50 -1.25 5.44 6.25
C TYR A 50 -0.17 4.42 6.60
N ILE A 51 0.63 4.02 5.62
CA ILE A 51 1.68 3.06 5.88
C ILE A 51 2.67 3.63 6.88
N ASN A 52 3.05 4.88 6.70
CA ASN A 52 4.02 5.48 7.60
C ASN A 52 3.49 5.60 9.02
N GLU A 53 2.20 5.81 9.16
CA GLU A 53 1.65 5.95 10.49
C GLU A 53 1.34 4.63 11.15
N ASN A 54 1.08 3.61 10.38
CA ASN A 54 0.64 2.37 10.97
C ASN A 54 1.71 1.28 10.98
N TRP A 55 2.66 1.36 10.11
CA TRP A 55 3.73 0.37 10.13
C TRP A 55 4.85 0.94 10.97
N ALA A 56 4.61 0.93 12.22
CA ALA A 56 5.51 1.56 13.06
C ALA A 56 6.57 0.68 13.43
N ASP A 57 6.72 -0.39 12.89
CA ASP A 57 7.58 -1.23 13.36
C ASP A 57 8.89 -0.87 13.06
N ILE A 58 9.47 -0.50 13.54
CA ILE A 58 10.68 -0.12 13.41
C ILE A 58 11.58 -0.54 12.49
N LYS A 59 11.43 -1.20 11.76
CA LYS A 59 12.27 -1.59 10.90
C LYS A 59 12.48 -0.59 10.02
N PRO A 60 13.24 -0.17 9.84
CA PRO A 60 13.51 0.94 9.24
C PRO A 60 13.55 0.84 7.87
N LYS A 61 14.09 1.31 7.30
CA LYS A 61 14.25 1.42 6.07
C LYS A 61 13.36 0.87 5.14
N SER A 62 13.33 0.08 4.74
CA SER A 62 12.62 -0.37 3.72
C SER A 62 11.35 -0.51 3.97
N LEU A 63 10.67 0.22 3.80
CA LEU A 63 9.44 0.16 4.15
C LEU A 63 8.57 -0.34 3.19
N ILE A 64 8.50 -0.07 2.11
CA ILE A 64 7.52 -0.52 1.29
C ILE A 64 8.00 -1.49 0.42
N ILE A 65 7.37 -2.38 0.06
CA ILE A 65 7.77 -3.39 -0.76
C ILE A 65 7.51 -3.21 -2.14
#